data_6f751774f8bcb3b5b1f74f685e3ed26f
#
_entry.id   6f751774f8bcb3b5b1f74f685e3ed26f
#
_cell.length_a   1.000
_cell.length_b   1.000
_cell.length_c   1.000
_cell.angle_alpha   90.00
_cell.angle_beta   90.00
_cell.angle_gamma   90.00
#
_symmetry.space_group_name_H-M   'P 1'
#
loop_
_entity.id
_entity.type
_entity.pdbx_description
1 polymer ?
#
loop_
_entity_poly.entity_id
_entity_poly.type
_entity_poly.pdbx_seq_one_letter_code
_entity_poly.pdbx_strand_id
1 'polypeptide(L)'
;MAVRVGINGFGRIGRQSLKAILERAPEIEVVAVNDIVDVPMNALLFAHDSTYGNFNGTVTHTDDSIVVNGKAIKVLQITDPTKLPWADLGVDIVIESTGRFTEADKARAHIDAGAKKVLISAPAKGEDITIVLGVNEGLYDSAKHTIISNASCTTNCLAPFAKVLNDSFGIEKGVMNTIHSYTNDQKILDVAHKDPRRARSAGLNMIPTTTGAAKALALVIPELKGKVDGFSLRVPTPTVSIVDFAVNLRDETTAAAINDAFRAAAAGSLKGILGVSDEPLVSMDFKGDSRSSIIDSALTMVIGGTGKFAKVLSWYDNEWGYSSRVADLTKFIAERL
;
A
#
# COMPACT_ATOMS: atom_id res chain seq x y z
N MET A 1 24.70 7.66 10.88
CA MET A 1 24.70 6.22 10.54
C MET A 1 23.49 5.96 9.68
N ALA A 2 23.55 5.01 8.74
CA ALA A 2 22.37 4.62 7.96
C ALA A 2 21.32 4.02 8.89
N VAL A 3 20.04 4.32 8.62
CA VAL A 3 18.92 3.70 9.35
C VAL A 3 18.81 2.24 8.93
N ARG A 4 18.74 1.35 9.91
CA ARG A 4 18.72 -0.10 9.71
C ARG A 4 17.30 -0.65 9.79
N VAL A 5 16.92 -1.42 8.78
CA VAL A 5 15.54 -1.92 8.62
C VAL A 5 15.52 -3.43 8.63
N GLY A 6 14.57 -3.99 9.38
CA GLY A 6 14.17 -5.38 9.32
C GLY A 6 12.83 -5.54 8.61
N ILE A 7 12.66 -6.60 7.82
CA ILE A 7 11.37 -6.91 7.18
C ILE A 7 10.86 -8.23 7.78
N ASN A 8 9.71 -8.17 8.46
CA ASN A 8 9.03 -9.36 8.96
C ASN A 8 7.92 -9.77 7.98
N GLY A 9 8.06 -10.93 7.36
CA GLY A 9 7.24 -11.40 6.24
C GLY A 9 7.85 -11.02 4.88
N PHE A 10 8.50 -11.99 4.25
CA PHE A 10 9.13 -11.78 2.94
C PHE A 10 8.29 -12.34 1.79
N GLY A 11 6.95 -12.18 1.94
CA GLY A 11 5.95 -12.48 0.91
C GLY A 11 5.97 -11.45 -0.22
N ARG A 12 4.85 -11.32 -0.96
CA ARG A 12 4.74 -10.37 -2.09
C ARG A 12 5.16 -8.95 -1.68
N ILE A 13 4.50 -8.39 -0.66
CA ILE A 13 4.75 -7.00 -0.23
C ILE A 13 6.15 -6.84 0.37
N GLY A 14 6.62 -7.77 1.20
CA GLY A 14 7.97 -7.69 1.76
C GLY A 14 9.06 -7.65 0.68
N ARG A 15 8.97 -8.53 -0.33
CA ARG A 15 9.93 -8.55 -1.44
C ARG A 15 9.84 -7.29 -2.32
N GLN A 16 8.63 -6.84 -2.65
CA GLN A 16 8.47 -5.61 -3.44
C GLN A 16 8.91 -4.37 -2.64
N SER A 17 8.69 -4.35 -1.33
CA SER A 17 9.18 -3.25 -0.47
C SER A 17 10.72 -3.20 -0.43
N LEU A 18 11.40 -4.35 -0.37
CA LEU A 18 12.85 -4.37 -0.48
C LEU A 18 13.32 -3.82 -1.85
N LYS A 19 12.68 -4.26 -2.96
CA LYS A 19 13.00 -3.73 -4.30
C LYS A 19 12.76 -2.22 -4.36
N ALA A 20 11.64 -1.75 -3.83
CA ALA A 20 11.31 -0.33 -3.78
C ALA A 20 12.29 0.48 -2.90
N ILE A 21 12.74 -0.05 -1.76
CA ILE A 21 13.76 0.59 -0.92
C ILE A 21 15.09 0.71 -1.68
N LEU A 22 15.53 -0.35 -2.35
CA LEU A 22 16.77 -0.32 -3.14
C LEU A 22 16.75 0.74 -4.26
N GLU A 23 15.57 1.01 -4.82
CA GLU A 23 15.38 1.99 -5.89
C GLU A 23 15.19 3.42 -5.36
N ARG A 24 14.39 3.60 -4.29
CA ARG A 24 13.82 4.89 -3.89
C ARG A 24 14.43 5.47 -2.61
N ALA A 25 15.04 4.63 -1.79
CA ALA A 25 15.63 4.99 -0.50
C ALA A 25 16.97 4.25 -0.28
N PRO A 26 17.94 4.34 -1.22
CA PRO A 26 19.19 3.58 -1.18
C PRO A 26 20.07 3.89 0.03
N GLU A 27 19.79 4.97 0.76
CA GLU A 27 20.42 5.35 2.02
C GLU A 27 19.97 4.50 3.21
N ILE A 28 18.85 3.76 3.08
CA ILE A 28 18.34 2.82 4.08
C ILE A 28 19.03 1.47 3.91
N GLU A 29 19.48 0.90 5.01
CA GLU A 29 20.08 -0.42 5.03
C GLU A 29 19.08 -1.48 5.50
N VAL A 30 18.61 -2.33 4.60
CA VAL A 30 17.85 -3.52 5.00
C VAL A 30 18.83 -4.60 5.42
N VAL A 31 18.86 -4.94 6.71
CA VAL A 31 19.87 -5.82 7.31
C VAL A 31 19.39 -7.25 7.48
N ALA A 32 18.08 -7.44 7.62
CA ALA A 32 17.49 -8.77 7.77
C ALA A 32 16.07 -8.82 7.23
N VAL A 33 15.71 -10.01 6.77
CA VAL A 33 14.32 -10.41 6.47
C VAL A 33 13.98 -11.63 7.31
N ASN A 34 12.75 -11.73 7.76
CA ASN A 34 12.24 -12.89 8.48
C ASN A 34 11.09 -13.52 7.69
N ASP A 35 11.19 -14.79 7.40
CA ASP A 35 10.11 -15.58 6.79
C ASP A 35 10.24 -17.05 7.23
N ILE A 36 9.16 -17.82 7.11
CA ILE A 36 9.16 -19.25 7.44
C ILE A 36 9.79 -20.13 6.34
N VAL A 37 10.14 -19.52 5.22
CA VAL A 37 10.71 -20.15 4.03
C VAL A 37 12.24 -20.11 4.12
N ASP A 38 12.92 -21.10 3.55
CA ASP A 38 14.38 -21.21 3.55
C ASP A 38 15.07 -20.13 2.69
N VAL A 39 16.37 -20.01 2.87
CA VAL A 39 17.18 -19.00 2.19
C VAL A 39 17.18 -19.16 0.67
N PRO A 40 17.41 -20.37 0.09
CA PRO A 40 17.42 -20.56 -1.35
C PRO A 40 16.09 -20.17 -2.01
N MET A 41 14.95 -20.53 -1.39
CA MET A 41 13.64 -20.20 -1.93
C MET A 41 13.35 -18.70 -1.82
N ASN A 42 13.75 -18.04 -0.73
CA ASN A 42 13.64 -16.58 -0.61
C ASN A 42 14.48 -15.87 -1.69
N ALA A 43 15.70 -16.33 -1.97
CA ALA A 43 16.54 -15.79 -3.03
C ALA A 43 15.92 -16.00 -4.41
N LEU A 44 15.40 -17.21 -4.69
CA LEU A 44 14.73 -17.54 -5.94
C LEU A 44 13.53 -16.62 -6.21
N LEU A 45 12.63 -16.49 -5.21
CA LEU A 45 11.41 -15.68 -5.32
C LEU A 45 11.70 -14.16 -5.32
N PHE A 46 12.84 -13.72 -4.82
CA PHE A 46 13.28 -12.33 -4.96
C PHE A 46 13.85 -12.06 -6.35
N ALA A 47 14.65 -13.01 -6.87
CA ALA A 47 15.25 -12.89 -8.18
C ALA A 47 14.24 -12.95 -9.33
N HIS A 48 13.20 -13.80 -9.20
CA HIS A 48 12.23 -14.08 -10.25
C HIS A 48 10.81 -13.78 -9.78
N ASP A 49 10.10 -12.95 -10.53
CA ASP A 49 8.72 -12.57 -10.24
C ASP A 49 7.86 -12.72 -11.49
N SER A 50 6.82 -13.56 -11.40
CA SER A 50 5.94 -13.83 -12.56
C SER A 50 5.17 -12.59 -13.02
N THR A 51 4.92 -11.63 -12.12
CA THR A 51 4.18 -10.40 -12.42
C THR A 51 5.11 -9.30 -12.94
N TYR A 52 6.28 -9.09 -12.26
CA TYR A 52 7.17 -7.96 -12.55
C TYR A 52 8.44 -8.34 -13.30
N GLY A 53 8.65 -9.63 -13.55
CA GLY A 53 9.86 -10.12 -14.22
C GLY A 53 11.05 -10.30 -13.27
N ASN A 54 12.22 -10.52 -13.84
CA ASN A 54 13.43 -10.74 -13.09
C ASN A 54 13.91 -9.46 -12.41
N PHE A 55 14.51 -9.62 -11.24
CA PHE A 55 15.18 -8.49 -10.55
C PHE A 55 16.32 -7.96 -11.41
N ASN A 56 16.36 -6.65 -11.58
CA ASN A 56 17.44 -5.99 -12.34
C ASN A 56 18.67 -5.81 -11.46
N GLY A 57 19.45 -6.87 -11.33
CA GLY A 57 20.65 -6.91 -10.47
C GLY A 57 21.10 -8.33 -10.23
N THR A 58 22.04 -8.50 -9.29
CA THR A 58 22.55 -9.82 -8.91
C THR A 58 21.87 -10.30 -7.63
N VAL A 59 21.45 -11.56 -7.63
CA VAL A 59 20.91 -12.24 -6.44
C VAL A 59 21.59 -13.57 -6.29
N THR A 60 22.26 -13.76 -5.17
CA THR A 60 22.85 -15.04 -4.75
C THR A 60 22.46 -15.30 -3.29
N HIS A 61 22.92 -16.37 -2.72
CA HIS A 61 22.70 -16.67 -1.30
C HIS A 61 23.90 -17.38 -0.67
N THR A 62 23.99 -17.29 0.64
CA THR A 62 24.81 -18.12 1.53
C THR A 62 23.89 -19.06 2.30
N ASP A 63 24.40 -19.73 3.33
CA ASP A 63 23.61 -20.63 4.19
C ASP A 63 22.55 -19.85 5.01
N ASP A 64 22.81 -18.58 5.35
CA ASP A 64 21.98 -17.78 6.25
C ASP A 64 21.53 -16.40 5.70
N SER A 65 21.89 -16.09 4.47
CA SER A 65 21.67 -14.75 3.91
C SER A 65 21.34 -14.80 2.43
N ILE A 66 20.45 -13.92 1.96
CA ILE A 66 20.35 -13.54 0.55
C ILE A 66 21.36 -12.42 0.28
N VAL A 67 22.01 -12.48 -0.87
CA VAL A 67 23.01 -11.48 -1.28
C VAL A 67 22.49 -10.75 -2.49
N VAL A 68 22.12 -9.46 -2.31
CA VAL A 68 21.55 -8.62 -3.35
C VAL A 68 22.56 -7.54 -3.72
N ASN A 69 22.98 -7.51 -4.98
CA ASN A 69 23.99 -6.58 -5.48
C ASN A 69 25.27 -6.56 -4.61
N GLY A 70 25.68 -7.74 -4.14
CA GLY A 70 26.87 -7.91 -3.30
C GLY A 70 26.67 -7.57 -1.81
N LYS A 71 25.48 -7.13 -1.39
CA LYS A 71 25.15 -6.86 0.02
C LYS A 71 24.39 -8.05 0.63
N ALA A 72 24.89 -8.59 1.72
CA ALA A 72 24.24 -9.70 2.44
C ALA A 72 23.09 -9.16 3.32
N ILE A 73 21.93 -9.80 3.22
CA ILE A 73 20.73 -9.54 4.03
C ILE A 73 20.43 -10.85 4.76
N LYS A 74 20.46 -10.83 6.08
CA LYS A 74 20.26 -12.02 6.89
C LYS A 74 18.83 -12.56 6.75
N VAL A 75 18.67 -13.85 6.58
CA VAL A 75 17.37 -14.52 6.56
C VAL A 75 17.13 -15.19 7.89
N LEU A 76 16.10 -14.74 8.58
CA LEU A 76 15.64 -15.33 9.83
C LEU A 76 14.43 -16.23 9.53
N GLN A 77 14.29 -17.32 10.32
CA GLN A 77 13.20 -18.29 10.20
C GLN A 77 12.50 -18.45 11.55
N ILE A 78 12.07 -17.30 12.13
CA ILE A 78 11.53 -17.24 13.48
C ILE A 78 10.05 -16.92 13.41
N THR A 79 9.22 -17.80 13.98
CA THR A 79 7.76 -17.65 13.98
C THR A 79 7.23 -16.74 15.10
N ASP A 80 7.96 -16.65 16.19
CA ASP A 80 7.63 -15.84 17.37
C ASP A 80 8.33 -14.46 17.25
N PRO A 81 7.61 -13.36 17.01
CA PRO A 81 8.24 -12.06 16.80
C PRO A 81 9.00 -11.54 18.03
N THR A 82 8.68 -12.01 19.24
CA THR A 82 9.39 -11.61 20.47
C THR A 82 10.83 -12.15 20.53
N LYS A 83 11.14 -13.17 19.71
CA LYS A 83 12.46 -13.81 19.63
C LYS A 83 13.33 -13.32 18.47
N LEU A 84 12.81 -12.37 17.69
CA LEU A 84 13.57 -11.78 16.60
C LEU A 84 14.71 -10.92 17.16
N PRO A 85 15.95 -11.09 16.67
CA PRO A 85 17.13 -10.44 17.26
C PRO A 85 17.30 -8.99 16.73
N TRP A 86 16.25 -8.18 16.80
CA TRP A 86 16.29 -6.81 16.26
C TRP A 86 17.30 -5.93 16.99
N ALA A 87 17.42 -6.08 18.31
CA ALA A 87 18.42 -5.37 19.10
C ALA A 87 19.85 -5.72 18.67
N ASP A 88 20.16 -7.02 18.53
CA ASP A 88 21.49 -7.50 18.16
C ASP A 88 21.88 -7.08 16.74
N LEU A 89 20.89 -6.98 15.85
CA LEU A 89 21.05 -6.53 14.48
C LEU A 89 21.01 -5.01 14.34
N GLY A 90 20.77 -4.28 15.43
CA GLY A 90 20.69 -2.82 15.45
C GLY A 90 19.56 -2.29 14.55
N VAL A 91 18.43 -2.98 14.48
CA VAL A 91 17.28 -2.59 13.66
C VAL A 91 16.56 -1.41 14.29
N ASP A 92 16.42 -0.32 13.53
CA ASP A 92 15.69 0.87 13.94
C ASP A 92 14.20 0.75 13.60
N ILE A 93 13.88 0.30 12.39
CA ILE A 93 12.50 0.19 11.89
C ILE A 93 12.24 -1.25 11.45
N VAL A 94 11.11 -1.81 11.87
CA VAL A 94 10.60 -3.07 11.34
C VAL A 94 9.43 -2.78 10.39
N ILE A 95 9.52 -3.29 9.16
CA ILE A 95 8.37 -3.37 8.24
C ILE A 95 7.66 -4.69 8.52
N GLU A 96 6.46 -4.63 9.10
CA GLU A 96 5.60 -5.77 9.37
C GLU A 96 4.73 -6.06 8.14
N SER A 97 5.06 -7.10 7.39
CA SER A 97 4.38 -7.47 6.14
C SER A 97 3.91 -8.93 6.09
N THR A 98 3.77 -9.58 7.25
CA THR A 98 3.20 -10.94 7.33
C THR A 98 1.69 -10.98 7.15
N GLY A 99 1.00 -9.85 7.40
CA GLY A 99 -0.46 -9.78 7.49
C GLY A 99 -1.05 -10.45 8.74
N ARG A 100 -0.21 -10.92 9.68
CA ARG A 100 -0.62 -11.60 10.92
C ARG A 100 -0.63 -10.67 12.13
N PHE A 101 0.31 -9.73 12.19
CA PHE A 101 0.51 -8.83 13.33
C PHE A 101 -0.01 -7.43 12.98
N THR A 102 -1.30 -7.36 12.61
CA THR A 102 -1.97 -6.10 12.24
C THR A 102 -2.65 -5.41 13.43
N GLU A 103 -2.69 -6.06 14.60
CA GLU A 103 -3.10 -5.44 15.86
C GLU A 103 -1.85 -4.86 16.55
N ALA A 104 -1.94 -3.61 17.02
CA ALA A 104 -0.80 -2.92 17.63
C ALA A 104 -0.20 -3.67 18.81
N ASP A 105 -1.04 -4.27 19.66
CA ASP A 105 -0.59 -5.07 20.80
C ASP A 105 0.28 -6.26 20.36
N LYS A 106 -0.01 -6.87 19.22
CA LYS A 106 0.80 -7.95 18.65
C LYS A 106 2.06 -7.43 17.97
N ALA A 107 1.95 -6.31 17.26
CA ALA A 107 3.08 -5.67 16.59
C ALA A 107 4.11 -5.11 17.58
N ARG A 108 3.68 -4.79 18.81
CA ARG A 108 4.58 -4.33 19.90
C ARG A 108 5.69 -5.32 20.20
N ALA A 109 5.51 -6.61 19.92
CA ALA A 109 6.55 -7.62 20.05
C ALA A 109 7.86 -7.25 19.32
N HIS A 110 7.78 -6.49 18.22
CA HIS A 110 8.98 -6.02 17.53
C HIS A 110 9.70 -4.90 18.30
N ILE A 111 8.96 -4.07 19.03
CA ILE A 111 9.54 -3.05 19.92
C ILE A 111 10.21 -3.73 21.10
N ASP A 112 9.55 -4.71 21.71
CA ASP A 112 10.09 -5.50 22.83
C ASP A 112 11.36 -6.27 22.41
N ALA A 113 11.45 -6.66 21.14
CA ALA A 113 12.62 -7.28 20.52
C ALA A 113 13.74 -6.27 20.14
N GLY A 114 13.54 -4.97 20.36
CA GLY A 114 14.56 -3.93 20.24
C GLY A 114 14.45 -2.98 19.07
N ALA A 115 13.42 -3.07 18.22
CA ALA A 115 13.16 -2.07 17.20
C ALA A 115 12.63 -0.76 17.82
N LYS A 116 12.93 0.38 17.19
CA LYS A 116 12.42 1.69 17.64
C LYS A 116 11.04 2.00 17.08
N LYS A 117 10.75 1.56 15.86
CA LYS A 117 9.48 1.79 15.14
C LYS A 117 9.03 0.54 14.44
N VAL A 118 7.70 0.41 14.30
CA VAL A 118 7.07 -0.63 13.48
C VAL A 118 6.18 0.02 12.44
N LEU A 119 6.40 -0.30 11.17
CA LEU A 119 5.57 0.09 10.06
C LEU A 119 4.75 -1.13 9.58
N ILE A 120 3.46 -1.14 9.87
CA ILE A 120 2.56 -2.22 9.44
C ILE A 120 2.11 -1.94 8.00
N SER A 121 2.40 -2.87 7.09
CA SER A 121 2.03 -2.80 5.68
C SER A 121 0.61 -3.30 5.40
N ALA A 122 -0.33 -2.92 6.26
CA ALA A 122 -1.76 -3.27 6.18
C ALA A 122 -2.57 -2.30 7.04
N PRO A 123 -3.90 -2.22 6.87
CA PRO A 123 -4.76 -1.58 7.84
C PRO A 123 -4.56 -2.22 9.21
N ALA A 124 -4.32 -1.42 10.23
CA ALA A 124 -4.06 -1.89 11.57
C ALA A 124 -5.26 -1.67 12.50
N LYS A 125 -5.10 -2.10 13.74
CA LYS A 125 -6.05 -1.87 14.83
C LYS A 125 -5.31 -1.52 16.10
N GLY A 126 -5.64 -0.34 16.65
CA GLY A 126 -5.01 0.16 17.88
C GLY A 126 -3.61 0.74 17.64
N GLU A 127 -3.23 0.98 16.39
CA GLU A 127 -2.00 1.68 15.99
C GLU A 127 -1.99 3.13 16.52
N ASP A 128 -0.79 3.67 16.72
CA ASP A 128 -0.63 5.04 17.18
C ASP A 128 -1.08 6.05 16.11
N ILE A 129 -0.82 5.73 14.83
CA ILE A 129 -1.24 6.53 13.68
C ILE A 129 -1.33 5.68 12.41
N THR A 130 -2.34 5.96 11.59
CA THR A 130 -2.39 5.53 10.19
C THR A 130 -1.96 6.69 9.30
N ILE A 131 -0.97 6.48 8.43
CA ILE A 131 -0.43 7.50 7.52
C ILE A 131 -0.66 7.09 6.06
N VAL A 132 -1.17 8.04 5.29
CA VAL A 132 -1.16 8.04 3.83
C VAL A 132 -0.36 9.26 3.38
N LEU A 133 0.79 9.03 2.76
CA LEU A 133 1.65 10.11 2.27
C LEU A 133 0.92 11.00 1.25
N GLY A 134 1.10 12.31 1.38
CA GLY A 134 0.40 13.34 0.63
C GLY A 134 -0.97 13.71 1.23
N VAL A 135 -1.40 13.04 2.31
CA VAL A 135 -2.72 13.29 2.93
C VAL A 135 -2.57 13.77 4.37
N ASN A 136 -1.86 13.05 5.22
CA ASN A 136 -1.81 13.34 6.66
C ASN A 136 -0.45 13.09 7.32
N GLU A 137 0.62 12.92 6.58
CA GLU A 137 1.97 12.70 7.14
C GLU A 137 2.45 13.84 8.06
N GLY A 138 1.90 15.04 7.88
CA GLY A 138 2.17 16.18 8.76
C GLY A 138 1.72 15.98 10.22
N LEU A 139 0.88 14.97 10.49
CA LEU A 139 0.44 14.60 11.83
C LEU A 139 1.41 13.68 12.56
N TYR A 140 2.45 13.19 11.85
CA TYR A 140 3.42 12.29 12.47
C TYR A 140 4.26 13.00 13.53
N ASP A 141 4.30 12.41 14.72
CA ASP A 141 5.14 12.84 15.85
C ASP A 141 6.01 11.66 16.28
N SER A 142 7.31 11.72 16.02
CA SER A 142 8.24 10.63 16.31
C SER A 142 8.30 10.26 17.80
N ALA A 143 8.06 11.21 18.69
CA ALA A 143 8.08 10.94 20.13
C ALA A 143 6.85 10.15 20.61
N LYS A 144 5.74 10.22 19.88
CA LYS A 144 4.45 9.60 20.27
C LYS A 144 4.11 8.36 19.45
N HIS A 145 4.45 8.37 18.15
CA HIS A 145 4.02 7.33 17.23
C HIS A 145 5.11 6.28 17.05
N THR A 146 4.89 5.11 17.59
CA THR A 146 5.80 3.97 17.59
C THR A 146 5.33 2.89 16.62
N ILE A 147 4.02 2.62 16.60
CA ILE A 147 3.38 1.65 15.71
C ILE A 147 2.55 2.39 14.69
N ILE A 148 3.01 2.36 13.44
CA ILE A 148 2.47 3.12 12.33
C ILE A 148 1.82 2.18 11.32
N SER A 149 0.65 2.50 10.82
CA SER A 149 0.02 1.79 9.70
C SER A 149 0.17 2.58 8.41
N ASN A 150 0.58 1.92 7.30
CA ASN A 150 0.52 2.49 5.96
C ASN A 150 -0.86 2.30 5.28
N ALA A 151 -1.90 2.01 6.06
CA ALA A 151 -3.23 1.68 5.54
C ALA A 151 -3.22 0.54 4.50
N SER A 152 -4.17 0.51 3.56
CA SER A 152 -4.21 -0.44 2.45
C SER A 152 -3.79 0.21 1.13
N CYS A 153 -3.49 -0.60 0.12
CA CYS A 153 -3.26 -0.13 -1.25
C CYS A 153 -4.45 0.67 -1.79
N THR A 154 -5.68 0.21 -1.52
CA THR A 154 -6.91 0.90 -1.91
C THR A 154 -7.06 2.24 -1.18
N THR A 155 -6.73 2.31 0.11
CA THR A 155 -6.75 3.58 0.86
C THR A 155 -5.71 4.56 0.32
N ASN A 156 -4.51 4.08 -0.02
CA ASN A 156 -3.47 4.89 -0.63
C ASN A 156 -3.87 5.42 -2.01
N CYS A 157 -4.70 4.70 -2.77
CA CYS A 157 -5.29 5.21 -4.00
C CYS A 157 -6.39 6.23 -3.73
N LEU A 158 -7.36 5.88 -2.88
CA LEU A 158 -8.57 6.68 -2.65
C LEU A 158 -8.28 8.01 -1.95
N ALA A 159 -7.46 8.00 -0.89
CA ALA A 159 -7.31 9.15 -0.01
C ALA A 159 -6.70 10.39 -0.70
N PRO A 160 -5.65 10.30 -1.54
CA PRO A 160 -5.10 11.45 -2.23
C PRO A 160 -6.12 12.17 -3.11
N PHE A 161 -6.85 11.45 -3.96
CA PHE A 161 -7.81 12.10 -4.84
C PHE A 161 -9.10 12.51 -4.11
N ALA A 162 -9.52 11.77 -3.07
CA ALA A 162 -10.64 12.19 -2.22
C ALA A 162 -10.31 13.48 -1.46
N LYS A 163 -9.05 13.66 -1.02
CA LYS A 163 -8.59 14.91 -0.42
C LYS A 163 -8.71 16.07 -1.41
N VAL A 164 -8.24 15.92 -2.64
CA VAL A 164 -8.36 16.96 -3.67
C VAL A 164 -9.82 17.33 -3.92
N LEU A 165 -10.70 16.32 -4.05
CA LEU A 165 -12.14 16.58 -4.23
C LEU A 165 -12.76 17.30 -3.02
N ASN A 166 -12.40 16.87 -1.81
CA ASN A 166 -12.94 17.47 -0.60
C ASN A 166 -12.44 18.90 -0.39
N ASP A 167 -11.18 19.15 -0.63
CA ASP A 167 -10.57 20.48 -0.47
C ASP A 167 -11.08 21.47 -1.53
N SER A 168 -11.31 21.01 -2.77
CA SER A 168 -11.71 21.86 -3.89
C SER A 168 -13.23 22.06 -3.98
N PHE A 169 -14.03 21.03 -3.71
CA PHE A 169 -15.48 21.05 -3.99
C PHE A 169 -16.33 20.60 -2.79
N GLY A 170 -15.72 20.11 -1.70
CA GLY A 170 -16.41 19.57 -0.54
C GLY A 170 -17.15 18.26 -0.83
N ILE A 171 -16.87 17.21 -0.05
CA ILE A 171 -17.58 15.94 -0.16
C ILE A 171 -18.72 15.89 0.87
N GLU A 172 -19.96 15.72 0.40
CA GLU A 172 -21.12 15.48 1.26
C GLU A 172 -21.28 14.00 1.59
N LYS A 173 -21.25 13.15 0.58
CA LYS A 173 -21.32 11.68 0.71
C LYS A 173 -20.84 11.00 -0.57
N GLY A 174 -20.37 9.75 -0.44
CA GLY A 174 -19.94 8.99 -1.60
C GLY A 174 -19.95 7.49 -1.37
N VAL A 175 -19.99 6.75 -2.47
CA VAL A 175 -19.86 5.30 -2.48
C VAL A 175 -18.68 4.92 -3.37
N MET A 176 -17.73 4.15 -2.82
CA MET A 176 -16.60 3.65 -3.57
C MET A 176 -16.74 2.15 -3.83
N ASN A 177 -16.31 1.73 -4.99
CA ASN A 177 -16.05 0.34 -5.30
C ASN A 177 -14.62 0.21 -5.79
N THR A 178 -13.87 -0.78 -5.30
CA THR A 178 -12.59 -1.13 -5.92
C THR A 178 -12.75 -2.41 -6.73
N ILE A 179 -12.53 -2.31 -8.03
CA ILE A 179 -12.36 -3.44 -8.92
C ILE A 179 -10.89 -3.85 -8.78
N HIS A 180 -10.67 -4.92 -8.02
CA HIS A 180 -9.36 -5.25 -7.48
C HIS A 180 -8.84 -6.57 -8.03
N SER A 181 -7.57 -6.61 -8.40
CA SER A 181 -6.90 -7.86 -8.75
C SER A 181 -6.96 -8.85 -7.58
N TYR A 182 -6.88 -10.15 -7.88
CA TYR A 182 -6.83 -11.17 -6.85
C TYR A 182 -5.53 -11.05 -6.02
N THR A 183 -5.58 -11.52 -4.78
CA THR A 183 -4.43 -11.56 -3.86
C THR A 183 -4.30 -12.95 -3.24
N ASN A 184 -3.18 -13.23 -2.58
CA ASN A 184 -2.92 -14.53 -1.94
C ASN A 184 -3.89 -14.89 -0.81
N ASP A 185 -4.74 -13.95 -0.37
CA ASP A 185 -5.86 -14.25 0.53
C ASP A 185 -6.96 -15.08 -0.17
N GLN A 186 -7.07 -14.96 -1.50
CA GLN A 186 -7.99 -15.75 -2.30
C GLN A 186 -7.38 -17.11 -2.66
N LYS A 187 -8.24 -18.04 -3.09
CA LYS A 187 -7.88 -19.43 -3.37
C LYS A 187 -7.83 -19.67 -4.88
N ILE A 188 -6.88 -20.51 -5.33
CA ILE A 188 -6.80 -20.90 -6.75
C ILE A 188 -8.03 -21.72 -7.13
N LEU A 189 -8.37 -22.73 -6.33
CA LEU A 189 -9.57 -23.57 -6.47
C LEU A 189 -10.47 -23.41 -5.24
N ASP A 190 -11.72 -23.90 -5.32
CA ASP A 190 -12.69 -23.84 -4.24
C ASP A 190 -12.15 -24.57 -2.99
N VAL A 191 -11.97 -23.84 -1.89
CA VAL A 191 -11.53 -24.40 -0.60
C VAL A 191 -11.99 -23.51 0.55
N ALA A 192 -12.13 -24.07 1.73
CA ALA A 192 -12.63 -23.35 2.89
C ALA A 192 -11.90 -22.03 3.17
N HIS A 193 -12.67 -20.99 3.39
CA HIS A 193 -12.22 -19.66 3.78
C HIS A 193 -13.25 -19.03 4.72
N LYS A 194 -12.84 -18.13 5.63
CA LYS A 194 -13.75 -17.43 6.55
C LYS A 194 -14.82 -16.58 5.86
N ASP A 195 -14.48 -16.01 4.68
CA ASP A 195 -15.43 -15.37 3.78
C ASP A 195 -15.84 -16.39 2.72
N PRO A 196 -17.14 -16.82 2.67
CA PRO A 196 -17.61 -17.83 1.70
C PRO A 196 -17.39 -17.44 0.23
N ARG A 197 -17.41 -16.15 -0.09
CA ARG A 197 -17.15 -15.68 -1.46
C ARG A 197 -15.68 -15.82 -1.84
N ARG A 198 -14.74 -15.54 -0.91
CA ARG A 198 -13.31 -15.74 -1.12
C ARG A 198 -12.88 -17.21 -1.09
N ALA A 199 -13.76 -18.10 -0.69
CA ALA A 199 -13.56 -19.55 -0.77
C ALA A 199 -13.59 -20.09 -2.21
N ARG A 200 -14.07 -19.28 -3.16
CA ARG A 200 -14.26 -19.67 -4.56
C ARG A 200 -13.00 -19.32 -5.38
N SER A 201 -12.80 -20.08 -6.46
CA SER A 201 -11.66 -19.93 -7.37
C SER A 201 -11.47 -18.50 -7.86
N ALA A 202 -10.31 -17.92 -7.56
CA ALA A 202 -9.98 -16.53 -7.88
C ALA A 202 -9.87 -16.28 -9.39
N GLY A 203 -9.36 -17.26 -10.14
CA GLY A 203 -9.14 -17.14 -11.58
C GLY A 203 -10.39 -17.30 -12.43
N LEU A 204 -11.50 -17.77 -11.87
CA LEU A 204 -12.74 -18.07 -12.60
C LEU A 204 -13.90 -17.15 -12.23
N ASN A 205 -13.78 -16.34 -11.18
CA ASN A 205 -14.91 -15.62 -10.62
C ASN A 205 -14.62 -14.13 -10.40
N MET A 206 -15.64 -13.30 -10.62
CA MET A 206 -15.73 -11.98 -10.00
C MET A 206 -16.31 -12.16 -8.60
N ILE A 207 -15.58 -11.69 -7.58
CA ILE A 207 -15.90 -11.99 -6.17
C ILE A 207 -16.18 -10.69 -5.40
N PRO A 208 -17.45 -10.34 -5.13
CA PRO A 208 -17.78 -9.26 -4.22
C PRO A 208 -17.34 -9.59 -2.79
N THR A 209 -16.68 -8.64 -2.13
CA THR A 209 -16.22 -8.81 -0.75
C THR A 209 -16.09 -7.45 -0.05
N THR A 210 -15.90 -7.47 1.25
CA THR A 210 -15.73 -6.25 2.04
C THR A 210 -14.37 -5.61 1.80
N THR A 211 -14.30 -4.29 2.01
CA THR A 211 -13.04 -3.53 2.11
C THR A 211 -13.08 -2.61 3.32
N GLY A 212 -11.94 -2.45 3.98
CA GLY A 212 -11.77 -1.46 5.04
C GLY A 212 -11.38 -0.06 4.54
N ALA A 213 -11.19 0.12 3.23
CA ALA A 213 -10.63 1.35 2.67
C ALA A 213 -11.48 2.60 2.93
N ALA A 214 -12.80 2.49 2.81
CA ALA A 214 -13.70 3.61 3.09
C ALA A 214 -13.67 4.02 4.58
N LYS A 215 -13.57 3.04 5.49
CA LYS A 215 -13.43 3.31 6.94
C LYS A 215 -12.07 3.90 7.27
N ALA A 216 -11.01 3.41 6.63
CA ALA A 216 -9.65 3.92 6.81
C ALA A 216 -9.50 5.36 6.27
N LEU A 217 -10.30 5.77 5.28
CA LEU A 217 -10.33 7.15 4.80
C LEU A 217 -10.64 8.15 5.93
N ALA A 218 -11.54 7.79 6.84
CA ALA A 218 -11.88 8.63 7.99
C ALA A 218 -10.75 8.77 9.03
N LEU A 219 -9.76 7.88 9.02
CA LEU A 219 -8.58 7.98 9.89
C LEU A 219 -7.58 9.02 9.37
N VAL A 220 -7.53 9.21 8.04
CA VAL A 220 -6.56 10.10 7.41
C VAL A 220 -7.19 11.42 6.92
N ILE A 221 -8.51 11.45 6.71
CA ILE A 221 -9.32 12.64 6.40
C ILE A 221 -10.53 12.63 7.33
N PRO A 222 -10.39 13.14 8.57
CA PRO A 222 -11.45 13.05 9.61
C PRO A 222 -12.79 13.67 9.21
N GLU A 223 -12.78 14.67 8.33
CA GLU A 223 -13.97 15.36 7.81
C GLU A 223 -14.88 14.44 6.98
N LEU A 224 -14.33 13.33 6.48
CA LEU A 224 -15.07 12.33 5.70
C LEU A 224 -15.65 11.19 6.55
N LYS A 225 -15.54 11.29 7.90
CA LYS A 225 -16.10 10.28 8.80
C LYS A 225 -17.61 10.14 8.59
N GLY A 226 -18.06 8.93 8.26
CA GLY A 226 -19.47 8.60 8.04
C GLY A 226 -20.05 9.08 6.70
N LYS A 227 -19.24 9.72 5.85
CA LYS A 227 -19.68 10.23 4.54
C LYS A 227 -19.37 9.27 3.39
N VAL A 228 -18.42 8.35 3.56
CA VAL A 228 -17.99 7.43 2.50
C VAL A 228 -18.11 5.99 3.00
N ASP A 229 -18.69 5.14 2.15
CA ASP A 229 -18.74 3.67 2.35
C ASP A 229 -18.47 2.96 1.03
N GLY A 230 -18.30 1.64 1.05
CA GLY A 230 -18.07 0.89 -0.16
C GLY A 230 -17.68 -0.56 0.04
N PHE A 231 -17.37 -1.22 -1.07
CA PHE A 231 -16.98 -2.64 -1.10
C PHE A 231 -15.89 -2.89 -2.15
N SER A 232 -15.43 -4.12 -2.24
CA SER A 232 -14.45 -4.58 -3.23
C SER A 232 -15.08 -5.63 -4.14
N LEU A 233 -14.77 -5.55 -5.43
CA LEU A 233 -15.06 -6.58 -6.41
C LEU A 233 -13.72 -7.16 -6.90
N ARG A 234 -13.37 -8.38 -6.48
CA ARG A 234 -12.17 -9.06 -6.97
C ARG A 234 -12.41 -9.61 -8.37
N VAL A 235 -11.42 -9.43 -9.23
CA VAL A 235 -11.47 -9.85 -10.64
C VAL A 235 -10.26 -10.72 -11.01
N PRO A 236 -10.35 -11.57 -12.07
CA PRO A 236 -9.29 -12.48 -12.48
C PRO A 236 -8.11 -11.79 -13.19
N THR A 237 -7.49 -10.81 -12.54
CA THR A 237 -6.27 -10.13 -13.00
C THR A 237 -5.18 -10.25 -11.94
N PRO A 238 -3.89 -10.42 -12.32
CA PRO A 238 -2.82 -10.69 -11.35
C PRO A 238 -2.37 -9.46 -10.56
N THR A 239 -2.48 -8.28 -11.17
CA THR A 239 -2.12 -7.00 -10.55
C THR A 239 -2.85 -5.86 -11.23
N VAL A 240 -2.74 -4.68 -10.70
CA VAL A 240 -3.43 -3.43 -11.04
C VAL A 240 -4.92 -3.49 -10.75
N SER A 241 -5.36 -2.48 -10.06
CA SER A 241 -6.73 -2.32 -9.59
C SER A 241 -7.22 -0.91 -9.92
N ILE A 242 -8.52 -0.69 -9.83
CA ILE A 242 -9.13 0.62 -10.06
C ILE A 242 -10.13 0.94 -8.94
N VAL A 243 -10.10 2.15 -8.44
CA VAL A 243 -11.17 2.69 -7.57
C VAL A 243 -12.17 3.42 -8.44
N ASP A 244 -13.43 3.06 -8.29
CA ASP A 244 -14.60 3.75 -8.84
C ASP A 244 -15.31 4.47 -7.69
N PHE A 245 -15.35 5.80 -7.74
CA PHE A 245 -15.90 6.63 -6.68
C PHE A 245 -17.01 7.53 -7.21
N ALA A 246 -18.25 7.23 -6.83
CA ALA A 246 -19.42 8.06 -7.06
C ALA A 246 -19.67 8.95 -5.85
N VAL A 247 -19.74 10.27 -6.04
CA VAL A 247 -19.70 11.25 -4.96
C VAL A 247 -20.65 12.42 -5.19
N ASN A 248 -21.37 12.81 -4.14
CA ASN A 248 -22.07 14.09 -4.08
C ASN A 248 -21.12 15.13 -3.48
N LEU A 249 -20.91 16.19 -4.23
CA LEU A 249 -20.12 17.36 -3.87
C LEU A 249 -21.02 18.44 -3.28
N ARG A 250 -20.47 19.30 -2.42
CA ARG A 250 -21.16 20.47 -1.88
C ARG A 250 -21.34 21.52 -2.95
N ASP A 251 -20.29 21.75 -3.72
CA ASP A 251 -20.23 22.82 -4.72
C ASP A 251 -20.48 22.24 -6.12
N GLU A 252 -21.17 22.98 -6.97
CA GLU A 252 -21.36 22.62 -8.37
C GLU A 252 -20.04 22.71 -9.14
N THR A 253 -19.81 21.75 -10.03
CA THR A 253 -18.58 21.66 -10.79
C THR A 253 -18.80 21.00 -12.15
N THR A 254 -17.73 20.86 -12.92
CA THR A 254 -17.67 20.15 -14.20
C THR A 254 -16.58 19.08 -14.17
N ALA A 255 -16.63 18.11 -15.08
CA ALA A 255 -15.56 17.11 -15.23
C ALA A 255 -14.20 17.77 -15.55
N ALA A 256 -14.20 18.84 -16.35
CA ALA A 256 -12.99 19.59 -16.67
C ALA A 256 -12.38 20.23 -15.41
N ALA A 257 -13.17 20.91 -14.59
CA ALA A 257 -12.68 21.54 -13.35
C ALA A 257 -12.16 20.51 -12.35
N ILE A 258 -12.79 19.34 -12.24
CA ILE A 258 -12.31 18.23 -11.42
C ILE A 258 -10.94 17.74 -11.93
N ASN A 259 -10.80 17.50 -13.23
CA ASN A 259 -9.55 17.04 -13.82
C ASN A 259 -8.43 18.08 -13.67
N ASP A 260 -8.75 19.37 -13.78
CA ASP A 260 -7.78 20.45 -13.60
C ASP A 260 -7.29 20.53 -12.15
N ALA A 261 -8.18 20.32 -11.16
CA ALA A 261 -7.80 20.23 -9.76
C ALA A 261 -6.83 19.04 -9.52
N PHE A 262 -7.09 17.89 -10.14
CA PHE A 262 -6.18 16.73 -10.05
C PHE A 262 -4.84 17.02 -10.72
N ARG A 263 -4.80 17.63 -11.90
CA ARG A 263 -3.55 18.01 -12.57
C ARG A 263 -2.72 18.99 -11.73
N ALA A 264 -3.38 19.99 -11.15
CA ALA A 264 -2.72 20.94 -10.26
C ALA A 264 -2.11 20.25 -9.04
N ALA A 265 -2.85 19.35 -8.38
CA ALA A 265 -2.35 18.59 -7.24
C ALA A 265 -1.21 17.64 -7.64
N ALA A 266 -1.32 16.95 -8.77
CA ALA A 266 -0.29 16.04 -9.28
C ALA A 266 1.01 16.75 -9.67
N ALA A 267 0.93 17.99 -10.14
CA ALA A 267 2.10 18.83 -10.42
C ALA A 267 2.68 19.48 -9.15
N GLY A 268 1.88 19.62 -8.10
CA GLY A 268 2.19 20.30 -6.84
C GLY A 268 2.39 19.35 -5.66
N SER A 269 1.50 19.48 -4.67
CA SER A 269 1.60 18.80 -3.35
C SER A 269 1.55 17.28 -3.41
N LEU A 270 0.94 16.70 -4.45
CA LEU A 270 0.84 15.26 -4.64
C LEU A 270 1.77 14.72 -5.75
N LYS A 271 2.82 15.47 -6.08
CA LYS A 271 3.80 15.02 -7.08
C LYS A 271 4.41 13.67 -6.69
N GLY A 272 4.37 12.70 -7.64
CA GLY A 272 4.86 11.34 -7.42
C GLY A 272 3.90 10.44 -6.63
N ILE A 273 2.77 10.97 -6.13
CA ILE A 273 1.71 10.23 -5.43
C ILE A 273 0.46 10.13 -6.30
N LEU A 274 0.00 11.27 -6.82
CA LEU A 274 -1.13 11.36 -7.74
C LEU A 274 -0.63 11.54 -9.17
N GLY A 275 -1.31 10.95 -10.12
CA GLY A 275 -1.15 11.18 -11.56
C GLY A 275 -2.48 11.36 -12.25
N VAL A 276 -2.43 11.84 -13.48
CA VAL A 276 -3.59 11.92 -14.38
C VAL A 276 -3.19 11.30 -15.70
N SER A 277 -4.01 10.39 -16.23
CA SER A 277 -3.86 9.82 -17.56
C SER A 277 -4.95 10.40 -18.48
N ASP A 278 -4.52 10.87 -19.65
CA ASP A 278 -5.39 11.34 -20.72
C ASP A 278 -5.48 10.32 -21.87
N GLU A 279 -4.74 9.21 -21.75
CA GLU A 279 -4.70 8.16 -22.76
C GLU A 279 -5.72 7.05 -22.45
N PRO A 280 -6.27 6.38 -23.48
CA PRO A 280 -7.24 5.29 -23.32
C PRO A 280 -6.56 3.98 -22.91
N LEU A 281 -5.96 3.96 -21.71
CA LEU A 281 -5.17 2.86 -21.18
C LEU A 281 -6.04 1.83 -20.45
N VAL A 282 -5.44 0.64 -20.23
CA VAL A 282 -6.05 -0.46 -19.49
C VAL A 282 -5.14 -0.90 -18.34
N SER A 283 -5.62 -1.79 -17.48
CA SER A 283 -4.95 -2.14 -16.22
C SER A 283 -3.46 -2.47 -16.37
N MET A 284 -3.06 -3.25 -17.38
CA MET A 284 -1.67 -3.68 -17.50
C MET A 284 -0.69 -2.58 -17.93
N ASP A 285 -1.20 -1.47 -18.47
CA ASP A 285 -0.37 -0.29 -18.81
C ASP A 285 0.11 0.44 -17.55
N PHE A 286 -0.59 0.26 -16.43
CA PHE A 286 -0.23 0.83 -15.13
C PHE A 286 0.60 -0.12 -14.26
N LYS A 287 0.95 -1.31 -14.77
CA LYS A 287 1.80 -2.25 -14.03
C LYS A 287 3.20 -1.66 -13.83
N GLY A 288 3.65 -1.65 -12.58
CA GLY A 288 4.95 -1.08 -12.20
C GLY A 288 4.91 0.44 -12.02
N ASP A 289 3.75 1.10 -12.11
CA ASP A 289 3.64 2.51 -11.77
C ASP A 289 3.76 2.68 -10.24
N SER A 290 4.70 3.53 -9.84
CA SER A 290 4.97 3.77 -8.42
C SER A 290 4.01 4.76 -7.76
N ARG A 291 3.16 5.44 -8.54
CA ARG A 291 2.17 6.37 -7.99
C ARG A 291 1.05 5.60 -7.28
N SER A 292 0.51 6.21 -6.25
CA SER A 292 -0.58 5.61 -5.46
C SER A 292 -1.93 5.67 -6.17
N SER A 293 -2.12 6.67 -7.04
CA SER A 293 -3.42 7.03 -7.61
C SER A 293 -3.21 7.68 -8.98
N ILE A 294 -3.79 7.11 -10.04
CA ILE A 294 -3.69 7.66 -11.39
C ILE A 294 -5.12 7.86 -11.93
N ILE A 295 -5.57 9.10 -11.96
CA ILE A 295 -6.90 9.47 -12.44
C ILE A 295 -7.02 9.15 -13.93
N ASP A 296 -8.09 8.47 -14.31
CA ASP A 296 -8.52 8.33 -15.70
C ASP A 296 -9.38 9.53 -16.06
N SER A 297 -8.78 10.55 -16.69
CA SER A 297 -9.44 11.81 -16.93
C SER A 297 -10.60 11.71 -17.91
N ALA A 298 -10.55 10.75 -18.85
CA ALA A 298 -11.60 10.52 -19.83
C ALA A 298 -12.88 9.93 -19.20
N LEU A 299 -12.72 9.26 -18.05
CA LEU A 299 -13.83 8.64 -17.30
C LEU A 299 -14.35 9.49 -16.14
N THR A 300 -13.81 10.69 -15.94
CA THR A 300 -14.38 11.66 -14.99
C THR A 300 -15.72 12.17 -15.52
N MET A 301 -16.78 12.02 -14.72
CA MET A 301 -18.13 12.42 -15.11
C MET A 301 -18.77 13.34 -14.07
N VAL A 302 -19.54 14.32 -14.55
CA VAL A 302 -20.51 15.07 -13.76
C VAL A 302 -21.86 14.96 -14.45
N ILE A 303 -22.87 14.46 -13.72
CA ILE A 303 -24.20 14.25 -14.31
C ILE A 303 -24.81 15.58 -14.72
N GLY A 304 -25.27 15.66 -15.99
CA GLY A 304 -25.80 16.91 -16.58
C GLY A 304 -24.73 17.87 -17.12
N GLY A 305 -23.44 17.46 -17.08
CA GLY A 305 -22.31 18.30 -17.54
C GLY A 305 -21.82 19.30 -16.50
N THR A 306 -22.73 19.94 -15.77
CA THR A 306 -22.49 20.79 -14.59
C THR A 306 -23.42 20.32 -13.47
N GLY A 307 -22.88 20.16 -12.25
CA GLY A 307 -23.68 19.70 -11.12
C GLY A 307 -22.84 19.28 -9.93
N LYS A 308 -23.49 18.59 -9.00
CA LYS A 308 -22.90 18.15 -7.72
C LYS A 308 -22.62 16.65 -7.66
N PHE A 309 -23.19 15.85 -8.56
CA PHE A 309 -22.98 14.41 -8.58
C PHE A 309 -21.92 14.06 -9.61
N ALA A 310 -20.77 13.62 -9.10
CA ALA A 310 -19.60 13.26 -9.88
C ALA A 310 -19.23 11.79 -9.75
N LYS A 311 -18.52 11.29 -10.74
CA LYS A 311 -17.87 9.97 -10.72
C LYS A 311 -16.42 10.12 -11.16
N VAL A 312 -15.50 9.54 -10.39
CA VAL A 312 -14.05 9.56 -10.64
C VAL A 312 -13.53 8.15 -10.60
N LEU A 313 -12.67 7.80 -11.56
CA LEU A 313 -11.96 6.53 -11.59
C LEU A 313 -10.47 6.77 -11.42
N SER A 314 -9.82 5.94 -10.59
CA SER A 314 -8.38 6.03 -10.37
C SER A 314 -7.73 4.65 -10.37
N TRP A 315 -6.74 4.48 -11.23
CA TRP A 315 -5.90 3.29 -11.35
C TRP A 315 -4.79 3.27 -10.29
N TYR A 316 -4.37 2.09 -9.91
CA TYR A 316 -3.20 1.89 -9.03
C TYR A 316 -2.63 0.49 -9.18
N ASP A 317 -1.30 0.37 -9.18
CA ASP A 317 -0.67 -0.92 -8.99
C ASP A 317 -0.71 -1.26 -7.51
N ASN A 318 -1.59 -2.20 -7.14
CA ASN A 318 -1.85 -2.54 -5.74
C ASN A 318 -0.68 -3.22 -5.03
N GLU A 319 0.33 -3.71 -5.75
CA GLU A 319 1.57 -4.24 -5.19
C GLU A 319 2.73 -3.24 -5.31
N TRP A 320 3.07 -2.79 -6.51
CA TRP A 320 4.22 -1.92 -6.73
C TRP A 320 4.01 -0.50 -6.22
N GLY A 321 2.88 0.12 -6.53
CA GLY A 321 2.53 1.46 -6.03
C GLY A 321 2.46 1.47 -4.51
N TYR A 322 1.87 0.43 -3.91
CA TYR A 322 1.80 0.29 -2.46
C TYR A 322 3.17 0.05 -1.81
N SER A 323 4.00 -0.83 -2.39
CA SER A 323 5.35 -1.10 -1.88
C SER A 323 6.27 0.12 -2.02
N SER A 324 6.06 0.93 -3.06
CA SER A 324 6.72 2.23 -3.18
C SER A 324 6.33 3.18 -2.04
N ARG A 325 5.07 3.19 -1.62
CA ARG A 325 4.65 3.97 -0.43
C ARG A 325 5.20 3.42 0.88
N VAL A 326 5.34 2.10 1.01
CA VAL A 326 6.04 1.51 2.17
C VAL A 326 7.49 2.00 2.23
N ALA A 327 8.22 2.00 1.11
CA ALA A 327 9.58 2.50 1.04
C ALA A 327 9.66 4.00 1.37
N ASP A 328 8.79 4.82 0.78
CA ASP A 328 8.77 6.26 1.01
C ASP A 328 8.38 6.61 2.46
N LEU A 329 7.42 5.89 3.06
CA LEU A 329 7.05 6.11 4.46
C LEU A 329 8.14 5.61 5.41
N THR A 330 8.84 4.52 5.07
CA THR A 330 10.02 4.09 5.82
C THR A 330 11.10 5.17 5.82
N LYS A 331 11.38 5.78 4.67
CA LYS A 331 12.31 6.91 4.55
C LYS A 331 11.83 8.11 5.37
N PHE A 332 10.56 8.48 5.25
CA PHE A 332 9.96 9.59 6.00
C PHE A 332 10.12 9.43 7.52
N ILE A 333 9.90 8.19 8.03
CA ILE A 333 10.09 7.86 9.45
C ILE A 333 11.58 7.91 9.80
N ALA A 334 12.45 7.35 8.95
CA ALA A 334 13.89 7.30 9.17
C ALA A 334 14.52 8.68 9.34
N GLU A 335 14.08 9.64 8.56
CA GLU A 335 14.54 11.04 8.63
C GLU A 335 14.12 11.77 9.92
N ARG A 336 13.24 11.15 10.74
CA ARG A 336 12.63 11.73 11.95
C ARG A 336 12.82 10.88 13.20
N LEU A 337 13.72 9.89 13.16
CA LEU A 337 14.07 9.02 14.29
C LEU A 337 14.76 9.77 15.45
#